data_992b4503b8653e400f315c6db7b263ab
#
_entry.id   992b4503b8653e400f315c6db7b263ab
#
_cell.length_a   1.000
_cell.length_b   1.000
_cell.length_c   1.000
_cell.angle_alpha   90.00
_cell.angle_beta   90.00
_cell.angle_gamma   90.00
#
_symmetry.space_group_name_H-M   'P 1'
#
loop_
_entity.id
_entity.type
_entity.pdbx_description
1 polymer ?
#
loop_
_entity_poly.entity_id
_entity_poly.type
_entity_poly.pdbx_seq_one_letter_code
_entity_poly.pdbx_strand_id
1 'polypeptide(L)'
;MIFRIEDTDSNRFVPGAEEYILESFKWLGIPFDEGVSFGGDHGPYRQSERREIYKKYVQILLEAGKAYIAFDTPEELEAKRAEIANFQYDASTRMQMRNSLTLPKEEVDTLIAAGKQYVVRFKIEPNEDVHVNDLIRGEVVINSSILDDKVLYKSADELPTYHLANIVDDHLMEVSHVIRGEEWLPSAPLHVLLYRAFGWEDTMPAFAHLPLLLKPEGNICHLYTSD
;
A
#
# COMPACT_ATOMS: atom_id res chain seq x y z
N MET A 1 -8.23 -21.02 3.02
CA MET A 1 -7.90 -19.93 2.06
C MET A 1 -8.90 -18.78 2.24
N ILE A 2 -8.41 -17.53 2.32
CA ILE A 2 -9.22 -16.34 2.53
C ILE A 2 -9.50 -15.68 1.18
N PHE A 3 -10.77 -15.26 0.95
CA PHE A 3 -11.15 -14.43 -0.18
C PHE A 3 -11.38 -13.00 0.27
N ARG A 4 -10.42 -12.12 0.00
CA ARG A 4 -10.43 -10.68 0.33
C ARG A 4 -10.61 -9.83 -0.93
N ILE A 5 -11.46 -8.81 -0.85
CA ILE A 5 -11.67 -7.84 -1.93
C ILE A 5 -10.92 -6.54 -1.60
N GLU A 6 -10.02 -6.15 -2.49
CA GLU A 6 -9.20 -4.93 -2.38
C GLU A 6 -9.85 -3.78 -3.15
N ASP A 7 -10.88 -3.19 -2.58
CA ASP A 7 -11.76 -2.18 -3.18
C ASP A 7 -11.55 -0.75 -2.64
N THR A 8 -10.32 -0.43 -2.23
CA THR A 8 -9.96 0.91 -1.73
C THR A 8 -9.87 1.99 -2.81
N ASP A 9 -9.86 1.62 -4.10
CA ASP A 9 -9.84 2.54 -5.23
C ASP A 9 -11.15 2.43 -6.04
N SER A 10 -12.10 3.32 -5.75
CA SER A 10 -13.39 3.34 -6.42
C SER A 10 -13.33 3.61 -7.92
N ASN A 11 -12.22 4.20 -8.42
CA ASN A 11 -12.05 4.46 -9.86
C ASN A 11 -11.74 3.19 -10.65
N ARG A 12 -11.37 2.11 -9.99
CA ARG A 12 -11.08 0.79 -10.59
C ARG A 12 -12.22 -0.21 -10.44
N PHE A 13 -13.39 0.24 -10.00
CA PHE A 13 -14.55 -0.64 -9.85
C PHE A 13 -15.00 -1.19 -11.22
N VAL A 14 -15.08 -2.51 -11.34
CA VAL A 14 -15.59 -3.22 -12.52
C VAL A 14 -16.83 -4.00 -12.10
N PRO A 15 -18.03 -3.66 -12.62
CA PRO A 15 -19.23 -4.41 -12.33
C PRO A 15 -19.11 -5.88 -12.74
N GLY A 16 -19.53 -6.82 -11.87
CA GLY A 16 -19.48 -8.25 -12.11
C GLY A 16 -18.11 -8.91 -11.92
N ALA A 17 -17.07 -8.16 -11.59
CA ALA A 17 -15.73 -8.73 -11.40
C ALA A 17 -15.67 -9.73 -10.24
N GLU A 18 -16.40 -9.48 -9.16
CA GLU A 18 -16.44 -10.37 -8.00
C GLU A 18 -17.06 -11.72 -8.34
N GLU A 19 -18.20 -11.70 -8.99
CA GLU A 19 -18.89 -12.91 -9.44
C GLU A 19 -18.00 -13.72 -10.40
N TYR A 20 -17.35 -13.04 -11.33
CA TYR A 20 -16.44 -13.68 -12.28
C TYR A 20 -15.23 -14.34 -11.57
N ILE A 21 -14.66 -13.69 -10.56
CA ILE A 21 -13.58 -14.25 -9.75
C ILE A 21 -14.07 -15.52 -9.03
N LEU A 22 -15.22 -15.47 -8.38
CA LEU A 22 -15.81 -16.61 -7.66
C LEU A 22 -16.12 -17.78 -8.60
N GLU A 23 -16.66 -17.53 -9.78
CA GLU A 23 -16.90 -18.54 -10.79
C GLU A 23 -15.60 -19.18 -11.30
N SER A 24 -14.55 -18.37 -11.50
CA SER A 24 -13.24 -18.85 -11.93
C SER A 24 -12.60 -19.78 -10.89
N PHE A 25 -12.64 -19.43 -9.61
CA PHE A 25 -12.15 -20.28 -8.55
C PHE A 25 -12.96 -21.56 -8.39
N LYS A 26 -14.29 -21.47 -8.55
CA LYS A 26 -15.17 -22.64 -8.56
C LYS A 26 -14.84 -23.58 -9.74
N TRP A 27 -14.61 -23.02 -10.93
CA TRP A 27 -14.19 -23.79 -12.10
C TRP A 27 -12.85 -24.49 -11.90
N LEU A 28 -11.89 -23.83 -11.24
CA LEU A 28 -10.58 -24.41 -10.88
C LEU A 28 -10.66 -25.44 -9.75
N GLY A 29 -11.82 -25.59 -9.08
CA GLY A 29 -11.97 -26.48 -7.94
C GLY A 29 -11.24 -26.01 -6.68
N ILE A 30 -10.99 -24.70 -6.55
CA ILE A 30 -10.29 -24.09 -5.42
C ILE A 30 -11.32 -23.49 -4.45
N PRO A 31 -11.59 -24.12 -3.28
CA PRO A 31 -12.54 -23.61 -2.31
C PRO A 31 -11.95 -22.49 -1.46
N PHE A 32 -12.82 -21.61 -0.95
CA PHE A 32 -12.49 -20.66 0.10
C PHE A 32 -13.00 -21.19 1.46
N ASP A 33 -12.18 -21.02 2.51
CA ASP A 33 -12.57 -21.35 3.89
C ASP A 33 -13.28 -20.18 4.56
N GLU A 34 -12.87 -18.95 4.22
CA GLU A 34 -13.45 -17.71 4.71
C GLU A 34 -13.32 -16.57 3.68
N GLY A 35 -14.10 -15.50 3.85
CA GLY A 35 -14.05 -14.37 2.94
C GLY A 35 -15.38 -13.68 2.73
N VAL A 36 -15.45 -12.81 1.72
CA VAL A 36 -16.70 -12.19 1.28
C VAL A 36 -17.69 -13.29 0.93
N SER A 37 -18.89 -13.24 1.51
CA SER A 37 -19.97 -14.23 1.35
C SER A 37 -19.74 -15.59 2.02
N PHE A 38 -18.56 -15.85 2.61
CA PHE A 38 -18.25 -17.10 3.31
C PHE A 38 -18.27 -16.91 4.83
N GLY A 39 -18.05 -15.68 5.33
CA GLY A 39 -17.80 -15.42 6.75
C GLY A 39 -16.42 -15.85 7.19
N GLY A 40 -16.19 -15.99 8.49
CA GLY A 40 -14.93 -16.41 9.10
C GLY A 40 -14.46 -15.44 10.19
N ASP A 41 -13.27 -15.72 10.76
CA ASP A 41 -12.79 -15.04 11.97
C ASP A 41 -12.02 -13.74 11.69
N HIS A 42 -11.58 -13.50 10.43
CA HIS A 42 -10.76 -12.35 10.07
C HIS A 42 -11.54 -11.21 9.40
N GLY A 43 -12.89 -11.28 9.38
CA GLY A 43 -13.73 -10.26 8.76
C GLY A 43 -13.59 -8.85 9.36
N PRO A 44 -14.12 -7.84 8.66
CA PRO A 44 -14.69 -7.85 7.29
C PRO A 44 -13.65 -8.18 6.22
N TYR A 45 -14.10 -8.71 5.07
CA TYR A 45 -13.21 -9.13 3.97
C TYR A 45 -13.20 -8.17 2.77
N ARG A 46 -13.99 -7.09 2.83
CA ARG A 46 -13.87 -5.95 1.91
C ARG A 46 -13.03 -4.87 2.56
N GLN A 47 -12.01 -4.39 1.89
CA GLN A 47 -11.14 -3.36 2.46
C GLN A 47 -11.90 -2.05 2.73
N SER A 48 -12.87 -1.70 1.90
CA SER A 48 -13.74 -0.54 2.12
C SER A 48 -14.57 -0.60 3.41
N GLU A 49 -14.79 -1.78 3.98
CA GLU A 49 -15.50 -2.00 5.24
C GLU A 49 -14.58 -1.99 6.47
N ARG A 50 -13.26 -1.88 6.28
CA ARG A 50 -12.22 -1.96 7.33
C ARG A 50 -11.66 -0.61 7.75
N ARG A 51 -12.34 0.50 7.44
CA ARG A 51 -11.87 1.89 7.68
C ARG A 51 -11.34 2.12 9.09
N GLU A 52 -12.10 1.71 10.12
CA GLU A 52 -11.71 1.91 11.52
C GLU A 52 -10.45 1.11 11.90
N ILE A 53 -10.26 -0.06 11.30
CA ILE A 53 -9.05 -0.84 11.47
C ILE A 53 -7.84 -0.07 10.91
N TYR A 54 -7.92 0.38 9.67
CA TYR A 54 -6.82 1.12 9.05
C TYR A 54 -6.53 2.44 9.75
N LYS A 55 -7.56 3.17 10.17
CA LYS A 55 -7.41 4.42 10.92
C LYS A 55 -6.62 4.22 12.22
N LYS A 56 -6.87 3.14 12.94
CA LYS A 56 -6.11 2.74 14.12
C LYS A 56 -4.62 2.56 13.80
N TYR A 57 -4.30 1.85 12.71
CA TYR A 57 -2.89 1.59 12.35
C TYR A 57 -2.20 2.82 11.77
N VAL A 58 -2.92 3.69 11.06
CA VAL A 58 -2.41 5.03 10.69
C VAL A 58 -2.02 5.82 11.92
N GLN A 59 -2.87 5.83 12.95
CA GLN A 59 -2.59 6.55 14.20
C GLN A 59 -1.35 6.01 14.91
N ILE A 60 -1.16 4.69 14.95
CA ILE A 60 0.03 4.06 15.51
C ILE A 60 1.32 4.56 14.81
N LEU A 61 1.32 4.63 13.47
CA LEU A 61 2.47 5.13 12.72
C LEU A 61 2.74 6.63 12.97
N LEU A 62 1.68 7.43 13.10
CA LEU A 62 1.80 8.86 13.40
C LEU A 62 2.38 9.08 14.81
N GLU A 63 1.88 8.36 15.81
CA GLU A 63 2.35 8.44 17.20
C GLU A 63 3.80 7.94 17.36
N ALA A 64 4.18 6.92 16.60
CA ALA A 64 5.54 6.41 16.54
C ALA A 64 6.51 7.32 15.73
N GLY A 65 6.02 8.41 15.13
CA GLY A 65 6.82 9.28 14.27
C GLY A 65 7.32 8.62 12.99
N LYS A 66 6.69 7.50 12.58
CA LYS A 66 7.00 6.75 11.36
C LYS A 66 6.17 7.22 10.16
N ALA A 67 5.18 8.07 10.40
CA ALA A 67 4.37 8.71 9.37
C ALA A 67 4.12 10.18 9.74
N TYR A 68 3.66 10.95 8.78
CA TYR A 68 3.33 12.36 8.97
C TYR A 68 2.17 12.78 8.06
N ILE A 69 1.46 13.85 8.46
CA ILE A 69 0.34 14.42 7.72
C ILE A 69 0.86 15.41 6.69
N ALA A 70 0.39 15.34 5.45
CA ALA A 70 0.74 16.25 4.36
C ALA A 70 -0.52 16.88 3.76
N PHE A 71 -0.47 18.20 3.55
CA PHE A 71 -1.58 19.04 3.08
C PHE A 71 -1.41 19.55 1.65
N ASP A 72 -0.34 19.17 0.98
CA ASP A 72 -0.08 19.56 -0.40
C ASP A 72 -1.18 19.05 -1.33
N THR A 73 -1.72 19.93 -2.16
CA THR A 73 -2.74 19.55 -3.14
C THR A 73 -2.13 18.91 -4.39
N PRO A 74 -2.91 18.17 -5.20
CA PRO A 74 -2.42 17.64 -6.48
C PRO A 74 -1.80 18.72 -7.37
N GLU A 75 -2.38 19.93 -7.40
CA GLU A 75 -1.91 21.07 -8.21
C GLU A 75 -0.56 21.58 -7.70
N GLU A 76 -0.38 21.68 -6.37
CA GLU A 76 0.90 22.07 -5.75
C GLU A 76 1.99 21.03 -6.02
N LEU A 77 1.65 19.75 -5.99
CA LEU A 77 2.58 18.67 -6.34
C LEU A 77 2.95 18.68 -7.82
N GLU A 78 2.00 18.99 -8.70
CA GLU A 78 2.26 19.10 -10.14
C GLU A 78 3.15 20.31 -10.47
N ALA A 79 2.94 21.43 -9.79
CA ALA A 79 3.82 22.59 -9.89
C ALA A 79 5.26 22.24 -9.45
N LYS A 80 5.42 21.46 -8.37
CA LYS A 80 6.74 21.00 -7.93
C LYS A 80 7.40 20.04 -8.92
N ARG A 81 6.65 19.18 -9.57
CA ARG A 81 7.17 18.30 -10.65
C ARG A 81 7.62 19.09 -11.87
N ALA A 82 6.97 20.21 -12.18
CA ALA A 82 7.38 21.10 -13.25
C ALA A 82 8.65 21.92 -12.89
N GLU A 83 8.82 22.26 -11.61
CA GLU A 83 9.95 23.02 -11.09
C GLU A 83 11.23 22.16 -10.91
N ILE A 84 11.08 20.95 -10.40
CA ILE A 84 12.17 20.06 -10.00
C ILE A 84 12.16 18.82 -10.89
N ALA A 85 13.22 18.63 -11.67
CA ALA A 85 13.37 17.43 -12.49
C ALA A 85 13.40 16.17 -11.62
N ASN A 86 12.60 15.17 -11.99
CA ASN A 86 12.45 13.90 -11.25
C ASN A 86 12.01 14.10 -9.79
N PHE A 87 11.14 15.12 -9.53
CA PHE A 87 10.62 15.35 -8.19
C PHE A 87 10.00 14.08 -7.60
N GLN A 88 10.47 13.73 -6.42
CA GLN A 88 9.88 12.73 -5.53
C GLN A 88 9.56 13.38 -4.19
N TYR A 89 8.50 12.92 -3.53
CA TYR A 89 8.21 13.35 -2.17
C TYR A 89 8.95 12.40 -1.22
N ASP A 90 10.16 12.76 -0.83
CA ASP A 90 11.11 11.92 -0.12
C ASP A 90 11.86 12.68 1.01
N ALA A 91 12.88 12.06 1.58
CA ALA A 91 13.70 12.64 2.64
C ALA A 91 14.35 13.98 2.27
N SER A 92 14.65 14.20 0.98
CA SER A 92 15.32 15.43 0.50
C SER A 92 14.34 16.58 0.26
N THR A 93 13.11 16.28 -0.08
CA THR A 93 12.10 17.27 -0.50
C THR A 93 11.02 17.54 0.55
N ARG A 94 10.70 16.57 1.42
CA ARG A 94 9.61 16.68 2.41
C ARG A 94 9.69 17.92 3.30
N MET A 95 10.92 18.39 3.61
CA MET A 95 11.12 19.59 4.43
C MET A 95 10.85 20.90 3.68
N GLN A 96 10.59 20.86 2.37
CA GLN A 96 10.20 21.98 1.53
C GLN A 96 8.69 21.99 1.23
N MET A 97 7.97 20.99 1.75
CA MET A 97 6.56 20.74 1.48
C MET A 97 5.70 21.09 2.68
N ARG A 98 4.38 21.23 2.47
CA ARG A 98 3.42 21.62 3.50
C ARG A 98 2.91 20.42 4.28
N ASN A 99 3.57 20.12 5.36
CA ASN A 99 3.25 18.93 6.15
C ASN A 99 3.48 19.13 7.66
N SER A 100 3.11 18.15 8.48
CA SER A 100 3.21 18.22 9.94
C SER A 100 4.65 18.20 10.49
N LEU A 101 5.66 17.99 9.64
CA LEU A 101 7.08 18.13 10.04
C LEU A 101 7.58 19.58 9.85
N THR A 102 6.91 20.37 9.01
CA THR A 102 7.31 21.74 8.67
C THR A 102 6.39 22.81 9.26
N LEU A 103 5.14 22.44 9.59
CA LEU A 103 4.14 23.33 10.17
C LEU A 103 4.14 23.24 11.70
N PRO A 104 3.87 24.34 12.43
CA PRO A 104 3.59 24.29 13.85
C PRO A 104 2.39 23.38 14.16
N LYS A 105 2.44 22.68 15.29
CA LYS A 105 1.37 21.74 15.68
C LYS A 105 -0.01 22.41 15.74
N GLU A 106 -0.10 23.63 16.26
CA GLU A 106 -1.34 24.40 16.36
C GLU A 106 -1.96 24.69 14.98
N GLU A 107 -1.12 24.91 13.95
CA GLU A 107 -1.58 25.10 12.58
C GLU A 107 -2.09 23.78 12.00
N VAL A 108 -1.39 22.67 12.21
CA VAL A 108 -1.84 21.33 11.81
C VAL A 108 -3.21 21.01 12.41
N ASP A 109 -3.35 21.20 13.72
CA ASP A 109 -4.60 20.93 14.45
C ASP A 109 -5.74 21.84 13.92
N THR A 110 -5.46 23.10 13.62
CA THR A 110 -6.42 24.05 13.04
C THR A 110 -6.87 23.62 11.65
N LEU A 111 -5.95 23.19 10.79
CA LEU A 111 -6.26 22.71 9.44
C LEU A 111 -7.15 21.47 9.47
N ILE A 112 -6.85 20.53 10.35
CA ILE A 112 -7.64 19.31 10.53
C ILE A 112 -9.04 19.66 11.06
N ALA A 113 -9.14 20.52 12.08
CA ALA A 113 -10.41 20.97 12.65
C ALA A 113 -11.27 21.74 11.65
N ALA A 114 -10.65 22.44 10.70
CA ALA A 114 -11.31 23.13 9.59
C ALA A 114 -11.76 22.19 8.47
N GLY A 115 -11.54 20.88 8.57
CA GLY A 115 -11.88 19.90 7.55
C GLY A 115 -10.98 19.93 6.31
N LYS A 116 -9.78 20.53 6.39
CA LYS A 116 -8.83 20.50 5.28
C LYS A 116 -8.44 19.05 4.99
N GLN A 117 -8.61 18.64 3.75
CA GLN A 117 -8.17 17.33 3.29
C GLN A 117 -6.65 17.18 3.40
N TYR A 118 -6.22 16.00 3.78
CA TYR A 118 -4.82 15.66 3.93
C TYR A 118 -4.58 14.19 3.55
N VAL A 119 -3.32 13.86 3.37
CA VAL A 119 -2.86 12.48 3.27
C VAL A 119 -1.87 12.18 4.37
N VAL A 120 -1.77 10.90 4.75
CA VAL A 120 -0.69 10.44 5.63
C VAL A 120 0.37 9.76 4.79
N ARG A 121 1.62 10.19 4.94
CA ARG A 121 2.77 9.64 4.23
C ARG A 121 3.65 8.86 5.17
N PHE A 122 4.20 7.76 4.68
CA PHE A 122 5.24 7.03 5.39
C PHE A 122 6.53 7.85 5.41
N LYS A 123 7.14 7.97 6.58
CA LYS A 123 8.41 8.69 6.75
C LYS A 123 9.57 7.73 6.57
N ILE A 124 10.16 7.71 5.38
CA ILE A 124 11.30 6.84 5.10
C ILE A 124 12.59 7.56 5.49
N GLU A 125 13.39 6.91 6.33
CA GLU A 125 14.74 7.41 6.62
C GLU A 125 15.70 6.96 5.51
N PRO A 126 16.54 7.88 4.98
CA PRO A 126 17.46 7.57 3.89
C PRO A 126 18.70 6.79 4.36
N ASN A 127 19.46 6.25 3.41
CA ASN A 127 20.76 5.61 3.61
C ASN A 127 20.71 4.29 4.40
N GLU A 128 19.59 3.58 4.38
CA GLU A 128 19.45 2.22 4.91
C GLU A 128 19.39 1.22 3.75
N ASP A 129 20.18 0.17 3.81
CA ASP A 129 20.07 -0.96 2.89
C ASP A 129 18.98 -1.90 3.38
N VAL A 130 17.88 -1.93 2.62
CA VAL A 130 16.70 -2.73 2.94
C VAL A 130 16.84 -4.07 2.24
N HIS A 131 16.95 -5.14 3.03
CA HIS A 131 17.07 -6.51 2.55
C HIS A 131 15.68 -7.13 2.38
N VAL A 132 15.39 -7.63 1.20
CA VAL A 132 14.19 -8.39 0.87
C VAL A 132 14.62 -9.81 0.50
N ASN A 133 14.30 -10.77 1.35
CA ASN A 133 14.54 -12.18 1.07
C ASN A 133 13.37 -12.73 0.26
N ASP A 134 13.55 -12.87 -1.05
CA ASP A 134 12.54 -13.39 -1.95
C ASP A 134 12.78 -14.85 -2.27
N LEU A 135 11.74 -15.68 -2.17
CA LEU A 135 11.85 -17.14 -2.37
C LEU A 135 12.23 -17.54 -3.81
N ILE A 136 12.00 -16.64 -4.78
CA ILE A 136 12.27 -16.89 -6.21
C ILE A 136 13.49 -16.11 -6.69
N ARG A 137 13.60 -14.82 -6.28
CA ARG A 137 14.66 -13.90 -6.73
C ARG A 137 15.90 -13.95 -5.84
N GLY A 138 15.82 -14.62 -4.68
CA GLY A 138 16.88 -14.59 -3.68
C GLY A 138 16.93 -13.28 -2.91
N GLU A 139 18.08 -12.91 -2.40
CA GLU A 139 18.26 -11.67 -1.67
C GLU A 139 18.28 -10.47 -2.63
N VAL A 140 17.37 -9.53 -2.42
CA VAL A 140 17.30 -8.25 -3.12
C VAL A 140 17.59 -7.14 -2.12
N VAL A 141 18.60 -6.32 -2.37
CA VAL A 141 18.99 -5.21 -1.50
C VAL A 141 18.72 -3.90 -2.22
N ILE A 142 17.95 -3.03 -1.59
CA ILE A 142 17.62 -1.70 -2.13
C ILE A 142 17.91 -0.66 -1.06
N ASN A 143 18.67 0.38 -1.42
CA ASN A 143 18.91 1.49 -0.51
C ASN A 143 17.69 2.39 -0.39
N SER A 144 17.29 2.70 0.83
CA SER A 144 16.07 3.48 1.14
C SER A 144 16.10 4.91 0.57
N SER A 145 17.27 5.44 0.23
CA SER A 145 17.41 6.78 -0.36
C SER A 145 16.75 6.95 -1.73
N ILE A 146 16.42 5.84 -2.41
CA ILE A 146 15.69 5.89 -3.69
C ILE A 146 14.18 5.76 -3.53
N LEU A 147 13.71 5.53 -2.31
CA LEU A 147 12.28 5.36 -2.01
C LEU A 147 11.65 6.71 -1.70
N ASP A 148 10.46 6.94 -2.22
CA ASP A 148 9.64 8.09 -1.90
C ASP A 148 8.71 7.82 -0.70
N ASP A 149 8.35 8.87 0.03
CA ASP A 149 7.40 8.82 1.15
C ASP A 149 5.98 8.55 0.61
N LYS A 150 5.67 7.29 0.37
CA LYS A 150 4.38 6.87 -0.19
C LYS A 150 3.21 7.32 0.66
N VAL A 151 2.14 7.72 0.01
CA VAL A 151 0.85 7.95 0.67
C VAL A 151 0.34 6.62 1.21
N LEU A 152 0.03 6.58 2.49
CA LEU A 152 -0.54 5.42 3.17
C LEU A 152 -2.06 5.54 3.37
N TYR A 153 -2.55 6.78 3.56
CA TYR A 153 -3.95 7.03 3.90
C TYR A 153 -4.42 8.37 3.35
N LYS A 154 -5.67 8.46 2.97
CA LYS A 154 -6.33 9.67 2.47
C LYS A 154 -7.50 10.03 3.36
N SER A 155 -7.53 11.26 3.88
CA SER A 155 -8.65 11.73 4.71
C SER A 155 -9.93 11.98 3.92
N ALA A 156 -9.85 12.15 2.61
CA ALA A 156 -10.99 12.47 1.75
C ALA A 156 -12.01 11.32 1.67
N ASP A 157 -11.54 10.10 1.60
CA ASP A 157 -12.37 8.88 1.51
C ASP A 157 -12.25 7.98 2.76
N GLU A 158 -11.40 8.41 3.71
CA GLU A 158 -11.06 7.66 4.93
C GLU A 158 -10.55 6.24 4.65
N LEU A 159 -9.87 6.07 3.53
CA LEU A 159 -9.34 4.78 3.09
C LEU A 159 -7.81 4.81 2.98
N PRO A 160 -7.15 3.67 3.24
CA PRO A 160 -5.73 3.50 3.00
C PRO A 160 -5.45 3.37 1.50
N THR A 161 -4.19 3.59 1.13
CA THR A 161 -3.68 3.08 -0.14
C THR A 161 -3.34 1.60 -0.03
N TYR A 162 -3.14 0.95 -1.18
CA TYR A 162 -2.71 -0.45 -1.27
C TYR A 162 -1.59 -0.81 -0.29
N HIS A 163 -0.57 0.04 -0.17
CA HIS A 163 0.60 -0.26 0.65
C HIS A 163 0.27 -0.48 2.13
N LEU A 164 -0.59 0.35 2.72
CA LEU A 164 -0.98 0.18 4.12
C LEU A 164 -2.04 -0.92 4.27
N ALA A 165 -3.05 -0.93 3.39
CA ALA A 165 -4.13 -1.91 3.46
C ALA A 165 -3.61 -3.34 3.41
N ASN A 166 -2.71 -3.62 2.46
CA ASN A 166 -2.11 -4.93 2.27
C ASN A 166 -1.36 -5.39 3.53
N ILE A 167 -0.43 -4.56 4.06
CA ILE A 167 0.38 -4.91 5.22
C ILE A 167 -0.48 -5.17 6.47
N VAL A 168 -1.46 -4.32 6.73
CA VAL A 168 -2.37 -4.47 7.88
C VAL A 168 -3.22 -5.73 7.75
N ASP A 169 -3.76 -5.98 6.58
CA ASP A 169 -4.61 -7.14 6.35
C ASP A 169 -3.82 -8.44 6.35
N ASP A 170 -2.67 -8.47 5.72
CA ASP A 170 -1.81 -9.66 5.70
C ASP A 170 -1.36 -10.04 7.12
N HIS A 171 -1.04 -9.05 7.97
CA HIS A 171 -0.73 -9.30 9.37
C HIS A 171 -1.94 -9.81 10.16
N LEU A 172 -3.11 -9.13 10.07
CA LEU A 172 -4.30 -9.49 10.82
C LEU A 172 -4.97 -10.79 10.35
N MET A 173 -4.77 -11.16 9.10
CA MET A 173 -5.29 -12.39 8.49
C MET A 173 -4.25 -13.53 8.49
N GLU A 174 -3.11 -13.33 9.16
CA GLU A 174 -2.03 -14.31 9.34
C GLU A 174 -1.51 -14.88 8.01
N VAL A 175 -1.39 -14.02 6.98
CA VAL A 175 -0.85 -14.41 5.67
C VAL A 175 0.61 -14.80 5.81
N SER A 176 0.94 -16.02 5.46
CA SER A 176 2.29 -16.58 5.59
C SER A 176 3.18 -16.34 4.36
N HIS A 177 2.58 -16.21 3.17
CA HIS A 177 3.29 -16.03 1.90
C HIS A 177 2.58 -15.02 1.01
N VAL A 178 3.33 -14.08 0.45
CA VAL A 178 2.87 -13.14 -0.58
C VAL A 178 3.48 -13.54 -1.91
N ILE A 179 2.64 -14.08 -2.81
CA ILE A 179 3.04 -14.51 -4.15
C ILE A 179 2.40 -13.55 -5.14
N ARG A 180 3.22 -12.83 -5.93
CA ARG A 180 2.73 -11.82 -6.88
C ARG A 180 3.70 -11.63 -8.05
N GLY A 181 3.31 -10.86 -9.06
CA GLY A 181 4.15 -10.55 -10.20
C GLY A 181 5.37 -9.68 -9.83
N GLU A 182 6.44 -9.79 -10.61
CA GLU A 182 7.69 -9.06 -10.36
C GLU A 182 7.57 -7.55 -10.52
N GLU A 183 6.51 -7.05 -11.15
CA GLU A 183 6.19 -5.62 -11.21
C GLU A 183 5.97 -4.99 -9.83
N TRP A 184 5.69 -5.81 -8.82
CA TRP A 184 5.54 -5.39 -7.42
C TRP A 184 6.84 -5.46 -6.61
N LEU A 185 7.91 -6.03 -7.16
CA LEU A 185 9.20 -6.14 -6.47
C LEU A 185 9.76 -4.77 -6.02
N PRO A 186 9.63 -3.67 -6.79
CA PRO A 186 10.05 -2.35 -6.34
C PRO A 186 9.31 -1.84 -5.10
N SER A 187 8.14 -2.37 -4.78
CA SER A 187 7.38 -2.03 -3.57
C SER A 187 7.76 -2.87 -2.35
N ALA A 188 8.48 -3.98 -2.53
CA ALA A 188 8.81 -4.88 -1.44
C ALA A 188 9.67 -4.24 -0.34
N PRO A 189 10.66 -3.38 -0.63
CA PRO A 189 11.42 -2.68 0.42
C PRO A 189 10.54 -1.78 1.28
N LEU A 190 9.60 -1.07 0.67
CA LEU A 190 8.61 -0.26 1.40
C LEU A 190 7.78 -1.12 2.35
N HIS A 191 7.36 -2.30 1.90
CA HIS A 191 6.58 -3.23 2.72
C HIS A 191 7.41 -3.75 3.90
N VAL A 192 8.68 -4.13 3.69
CA VAL A 192 9.59 -4.52 4.77
C VAL A 192 9.73 -3.39 5.79
N LEU A 193 9.93 -2.15 5.34
CA LEU A 193 10.02 -0.99 6.24
C LEU A 193 8.72 -0.74 7.02
N LEU A 194 7.55 -0.98 6.42
CA LEU A 194 6.26 -0.89 7.12
C LEU A 194 6.09 -1.98 8.19
N TYR A 195 6.45 -3.25 7.90
CA TYR A 195 6.47 -4.31 8.90
C TYR A 195 7.36 -3.95 10.09
N ARG A 196 8.57 -3.43 9.84
CA ARG A 196 9.47 -2.93 10.88
C ARG A 196 8.90 -1.75 11.66
N ALA A 197 8.25 -0.81 10.98
CA ALA A 197 7.64 0.35 11.63
C ALA A 197 6.52 -0.03 12.61
N PHE A 198 5.83 -1.14 12.35
CA PHE A 198 4.84 -1.73 13.24
C PHE A 198 5.43 -2.68 14.29
N GLY A 199 6.70 -3.05 14.20
CA GLY A 199 7.30 -4.09 15.05
C GLY A 199 6.82 -5.51 14.72
N TRP A 200 6.46 -5.76 13.46
CA TRP A 200 5.90 -7.04 12.98
C TRP A 200 6.89 -7.87 12.16
N GLU A 201 8.19 -7.68 12.38
CA GLU A 201 9.21 -8.40 11.61
C GLU A 201 9.08 -9.91 11.74
N ASP A 202 8.74 -10.41 12.94
CA ASP A 202 8.58 -11.84 13.21
C ASP A 202 7.33 -12.46 12.53
N THR A 203 6.37 -11.64 12.15
CA THR A 203 5.12 -12.06 11.48
C THR A 203 5.07 -11.63 10.00
N MET A 204 6.16 -11.07 9.49
CA MET A 204 6.25 -10.69 8.09
C MET A 204 6.16 -11.92 7.18
N PRO A 205 5.27 -11.93 6.17
CA PRO A 205 5.15 -13.06 5.25
C PRO A 205 6.42 -13.24 4.41
N ALA A 206 6.66 -14.46 3.95
CA ALA A 206 7.67 -14.71 2.93
C ALA A 206 7.20 -14.16 1.58
N PHE A 207 8.10 -13.49 0.85
CA PHE A 207 7.80 -12.94 -0.48
C PHE A 207 8.24 -13.86 -1.59
N ALA A 208 7.45 -13.93 -2.66
CA ALA A 208 7.77 -14.67 -3.88
C ALA A 208 7.29 -13.87 -5.11
N HIS A 209 8.23 -13.28 -5.86
CA HIS A 209 7.92 -12.50 -7.05
C HIS A 209 8.13 -13.31 -8.33
N LEU A 210 7.00 -13.67 -8.96
CA LEU A 210 6.96 -14.44 -10.20
C LEU A 210 7.35 -13.57 -11.41
N PRO A 211 8.04 -14.14 -12.42
CA PRO A 211 8.31 -13.44 -13.66
C PRO A 211 7.01 -13.14 -14.40
N LEU A 212 7.02 -12.05 -15.18
CA LEU A 212 5.89 -11.69 -16.04
C LEU A 212 5.69 -12.75 -17.13
N LEU A 213 4.44 -13.05 -17.43
CA LEU A 213 4.10 -13.85 -18.61
C LEU A 213 4.17 -12.94 -19.84
N LEU A 214 5.02 -13.30 -20.79
CA LEU A 214 5.22 -12.55 -22.02
C LEU A 214 4.53 -13.25 -23.19
N LYS A 215 3.99 -12.48 -24.12
CA LYS A 215 3.59 -12.96 -25.44
C LYS A 215 4.85 -13.33 -26.26
N PRO A 216 4.72 -14.16 -27.30
CA PRO A 216 5.87 -14.52 -28.16
C PRO A 216 6.64 -13.31 -28.70
N GLU A 217 5.97 -12.17 -28.91
CA GLU A 217 6.57 -10.92 -29.40
C GLU A 217 7.27 -10.11 -28.29
N GLY A 218 7.36 -10.63 -27.05
CA GLY A 218 8.04 -9.96 -25.91
C GLY A 218 7.19 -8.94 -25.17
N ASN A 219 5.93 -8.71 -25.56
CA ASN A 219 5.00 -7.85 -24.83
C ASN A 219 4.40 -8.59 -23.64
N ILE A 220 4.04 -7.83 -22.57
CA ILE A 220 3.35 -8.41 -21.40
C ILE A 220 2.03 -9.07 -21.86
N CYS A 221 1.84 -10.32 -21.44
CA CYS A 221 0.57 -11.02 -21.64
C CYS A 221 -0.45 -10.49 -20.64
N HIS A 222 -1.34 -9.63 -21.09
CA HIS A 222 -2.53 -9.29 -20.32
C HIS A 222 -3.54 -10.43 -20.46
N LEU A 223 -3.86 -11.12 -19.37
CA LEU A 223 -4.84 -12.21 -19.34
C LEU A 223 -6.27 -11.76 -19.73
N TYR A 224 -6.51 -10.46 -19.89
CA TYR A 224 -7.81 -9.85 -20.14
C TYR A 224 -7.90 -9.04 -21.44
N THR A 225 -7.07 -9.28 -22.43
CA THR A 225 -7.39 -8.77 -23.76
C THR A 225 -8.29 -9.78 -24.46
N SER A 226 -9.61 -9.63 -24.29
CA SER A 226 -10.53 -10.07 -25.33
C SER A 226 -10.29 -9.18 -26.56
N ASP A 227 -10.00 -9.80 -27.69
CA ASP A 227 -10.11 -9.15 -29.00
C ASP A 227 -11.52 -8.63 -29.23
#